data_995485f5c5c36f9cd50f782524885487
#
_entry.id   995485f5c5c36f9cd50f782524885487
#
_cell.length_a   1.000
_cell.length_b   1.000
_cell.length_c   1.000
_cell.angle_alpha   90.00
_cell.angle_beta   90.00
_cell.angle_gamma   90.00
#
_symmetry.space_group_name_H-M   'P 1'
#
loop_
_entity.id
_entity.type
_entity.pdbx_description
1 polymer ?
#
loop_
_entity_poly.entity_id
_entity_poly.type
_entity_poly.pdbx_seq_one_letter_code
_entity_poly.pdbx_strand_id
1 'polypeptide(L)'
;MGKEVKTNAMRILDKNKIPYEIINYECDEFIDGLHTAEATGAPVEQSFKTLVMQGKSKQYYVFVLPIAEEVDLKVAAKTVGEKSVEMIHVKDITAITGYVRGGCTPLGMKKQFPTVLHDSARNFDKIYISGGRIGTSITVHPDALLSVVRGQYADIIMH
;
A
#
# COMPACT_ATOMS: atom_id res chain seq x y z
N MET A 1 4.25 17.89 -23.57
CA MET A 1 3.98 17.31 -23.00
C MET A 1 4.54 16.42 -22.38
N GLY A 2 4.45 16.36 -21.76
CA GLY A 2 5.35 15.83 -20.87
C GLY A 2 5.11 14.38 -20.64
N LYS A 3 6.17 13.67 -20.68
CA LYS A 3 6.13 12.30 -20.23
C LYS A 3 5.89 12.29 -18.74
N GLU A 4 5.02 11.42 -18.29
CA GLU A 4 4.89 11.18 -16.87
C GLU A 4 6.20 10.60 -16.34
N VAL A 5 6.67 11.15 -15.24
CA VAL A 5 7.83 10.60 -14.54
C VAL A 5 7.39 9.35 -13.81
N LYS A 6 8.06 8.24 -14.09
CA LYS A 6 7.75 6.99 -13.40
C LYS A 6 8.21 7.05 -11.95
N THR A 7 7.35 6.55 -11.05
CA THR A 7 7.68 6.40 -9.64
C THR A 7 8.56 5.16 -9.44
N ASN A 8 9.16 5.03 -8.27
CA ASN A 8 9.92 3.82 -7.94
C ASN A 8 9.03 2.57 -8.01
N ALA A 9 7.76 2.69 -7.59
CA ALA A 9 6.82 1.58 -7.68
C ALA A 9 6.66 1.10 -9.13
N MET A 10 6.45 2.04 -10.05
CA MET A 10 6.29 1.72 -11.47
C MET A 10 7.56 1.09 -12.06
N ARG A 11 8.73 1.61 -11.69
CA ARG A 11 10.00 1.08 -12.17
C ARG A 11 10.23 -0.36 -11.71
N ILE A 12 9.83 -0.68 -10.49
CA ILE A 12 9.94 -2.04 -9.96
C ILE A 12 9.01 -2.99 -10.71
N LEU A 13 7.78 -2.57 -10.99
CA LEU A 13 6.84 -3.38 -11.75
C LEU A 13 7.36 -3.62 -13.18
N ASP A 14 7.90 -2.57 -13.83
CA ASP A 14 8.48 -2.71 -15.15
C ASP A 14 9.67 -3.68 -15.15
N LYS A 15 10.54 -3.56 -14.16
CA LYS A 15 11.72 -4.43 -14.02
C LYS A 15 11.34 -5.89 -13.87
N ASN A 16 10.23 -6.16 -13.19
CA ASN A 16 9.75 -7.51 -12.97
C ASN A 16 8.75 -7.97 -14.04
N LYS A 17 8.51 -7.14 -15.06
CA LYS A 17 7.61 -7.43 -16.18
C LYS A 17 6.17 -7.70 -15.72
N ILE A 18 5.72 -6.97 -14.72
CA ILE A 18 4.39 -7.11 -14.16
C ILE A 18 3.48 -6.05 -14.79
N PRO A 19 2.37 -6.45 -15.43
CA PRO A 19 1.42 -5.49 -16.01
C PRO A 19 0.74 -4.66 -14.93
N TYR A 20 0.54 -3.39 -15.22
CA TYR A 20 -0.22 -2.48 -14.36
C TYR A 20 -0.82 -1.37 -15.20
N GLU A 21 -1.88 -0.75 -14.67
CA GLU A 21 -2.49 0.42 -15.29
C GLU A 21 -2.23 1.61 -14.40
N ILE A 22 -2.10 2.78 -15.02
CA ILE A 22 -1.87 4.04 -14.30
C ILE A 22 -3.17 4.85 -14.37
N ILE A 23 -3.64 5.33 -13.22
CA ILE A 23 -4.82 6.16 -13.12
C ILE A 23 -4.41 7.47 -12.46
N ASN A 24 -4.45 8.55 -13.23
CA ASN A 24 -4.17 9.88 -12.69
C ASN A 24 -5.49 10.57 -12.37
N TYR A 25 -5.52 11.31 -11.27
CA TYR A 25 -6.69 12.05 -10.84
C TYR A 25 -6.24 13.38 -10.24
N GLU A 26 -7.13 14.37 -10.30
CA GLU A 26 -6.80 15.68 -9.74
C GLU A 26 -6.87 15.63 -8.22
N CYS A 27 -5.79 16.03 -7.58
CA CYS A 27 -5.70 16.03 -6.13
C CYS A 27 -4.53 16.91 -5.70
N ASP A 28 -4.84 18.07 -5.09
CA ASP A 28 -3.79 18.97 -4.61
C ASP A 28 -3.15 18.45 -3.33
N GLU A 29 -3.96 17.76 -2.52
CA GLU A 29 -3.49 17.16 -1.29
C GLU A 29 -4.27 15.88 -1.00
N PHE A 30 -3.66 14.98 -0.25
CA PHE A 30 -4.33 13.76 0.16
C PHE A 30 -5.35 14.08 1.27
N ILE A 31 -6.58 13.60 1.10
CA ILE A 31 -7.64 13.69 2.10
C ILE A 31 -7.78 12.34 2.81
N ASP A 32 -8.22 11.32 2.08
CA ASP A 32 -8.31 9.95 2.60
C ASP A 32 -8.51 8.97 1.44
N GLY A 33 -8.49 7.67 1.76
CA GLY A 33 -8.62 6.63 0.74
C GLY A 33 -9.98 6.61 0.05
N LEU A 34 -11.05 6.94 0.77
CA LEU A 34 -12.38 6.96 0.17
C LEU A 34 -12.52 8.07 -0.87
N HIS A 35 -11.97 9.24 -0.61
CA HIS A 35 -11.93 10.32 -1.60
C HIS A 35 -11.08 9.93 -2.80
N THR A 36 -9.98 9.22 -2.59
CA THR A 36 -9.14 8.73 -3.67
C THR A 36 -9.89 7.74 -4.55
N ALA A 37 -10.61 6.78 -3.96
CA ALA A 37 -11.39 5.82 -4.70
C ALA A 37 -12.48 6.50 -5.53
N GLU A 38 -13.16 7.50 -4.97
CA GLU A 38 -14.16 8.29 -5.68
C GLU A 38 -13.53 9.03 -6.87
N ALA A 39 -12.40 9.66 -6.66
CA ALA A 39 -11.71 10.41 -7.71
C ALA A 39 -11.21 9.51 -8.85
N THR A 40 -10.80 8.28 -8.55
CA THR A 40 -10.30 7.33 -9.56
C THR A 40 -11.41 6.51 -10.21
N GLY A 41 -12.60 6.48 -9.60
CA GLY A 41 -13.70 5.61 -10.06
C GLY A 41 -13.49 4.15 -9.64
N ALA A 42 -12.53 3.88 -8.77
CA ALA A 42 -12.23 2.50 -8.34
C ALA A 42 -13.28 1.98 -7.37
N PRO A 43 -13.65 0.70 -7.46
CA PRO A 43 -14.51 0.09 -6.45
C PRO A 43 -13.84 0.16 -5.08
N VAL A 44 -14.60 0.52 -4.05
CA VAL A 44 -14.07 0.66 -2.69
C VAL A 44 -13.45 -0.64 -2.19
N GLU A 45 -14.12 -1.77 -2.42
CA GLU A 45 -13.66 -3.09 -1.97
C GLU A 45 -12.39 -3.57 -2.67
N GLN A 46 -12.06 -2.99 -3.84
CA GLN A 46 -10.81 -3.30 -4.56
C GLN A 46 -9.72 -2.26 -4.33
N SER A 47 -10.03 -1.23 -3.57
CA SER A 47 -9.08 -0.14 -3.29
C SER A 47 -8.41 -0.39 -1.95
N PHE A 48 -7.09 -0.41 -1.95
CA PHE A 48 -6.29 -0.76 -0.78
C PHE A 48 -5.41 0.41 -0.34
N LYS A 49 -5.24 0.54 0.95
CA LYS A 49 -4.35 1.53 1.56
C LYS A 49 -3.12 0.83 2.13
N THR A 50 -2.03 1.57 2.23
CA THR A 50 -0.76 1.09 2.76
C THR A 50 -0.48 1.76 4.10
N LEU A 51 -0.35 0.96 5.15
CA LEU A 51 -0.04 1.45 6.49
C LEU A 51 1.34 0.94 6.89
N VAL A 52 2.16 1.82 7.45
CA VAL A 52 3.48 1.46 7.97
C VAL A 52 3.40 1.49 9.48
N MET A 53 3.82 0.39 10.11
CA MET A 53 3.77 0.23 11.56
C MET A 53 5.13 -0.16 12.10
N GLN A 54 5.34 0.15 13.37
CA GLN A 54 6.55 -0.26 14.07
C GLN A 54 6.19 -1.24 15.17
N GLY A 55 6.87 -2.37 15.20
CA GLY A 55 6.70 -3.34 16.25
C GLY A 55 7.44 -2.94 17.52
N LYS A 56 7.14 -3.62 18.61
CA LYS A 56 7.84 -3.40 19.89
C LYS A 56 9.35 -3.62 19.76
N SER A 57 9.76 -4.49 18.84
CA SER A 57 11.17 -4.75 18.53
C SER A 57 11.88 -3.61 17.83
N LYS A 58 11.15 -2.57 17.43
CA LYS A 58 11.60 -1.44 16.61
C LYS A 58 11.67 -1.75 15.11
N GLN A 59 11.36 -2.98 14.69
CA GLN A 59 11.25 -3.35 13.27
C GLN A 59 10.02 -2.71 12.68
N TYR A 60 10.11 -2.28 11.41
CA TYR A 60 8.97 -1.74 10.66
C TYR A 60 8.30 -2.83 9.83
N TYR A 61 6.99 -2.66 9.64
CA TYR A 61 6.15 -3.57 8.88
C TYR A 61 5.18 -2.78 8.01
N VAL A 62 4.78 -3.37 6.89
CA VAL A 62 3.83 -2.75 5.97
C VAL A 62 2.57 -3.61 5.91
N PHE A 63 1.43 -2.98 6.13
CA PHE A 63 0.13 -3.64 6.04
C PHE A 63 -0.69 -2.97 4.95
N VAL A 64 -1.23 -3.77 4.03
CA VAL A 64 -2.04 -3.29 2.91
C VAL A 64 -3.42 -3.90 3.05
N LEU A 65 -4.44 -3.05 3.17
CA LEU A 65 -5.81 -3.51 3.46
C LEU A 65 -6.84 -2.59 2.77
N PRO A 66 -8.10 -3.06 2.64
CA PRO A 66 -9.13 -2.24 2.01
C PRO A 66 -9.29 -0.89 2.68
N ILE A 67 -9.51 0.14 1.89
CA ILE A 67 -9.57 1.53 2.39
C ILE A 67 -10.71 1.78 3.37
N ALA A 68 -11.80 1.01 3.27
CA ALA A 68 -12.96 1.14 4.16
C ALA A 68 -12.81 0.38 5.47
N GLU A 69 -11.77 -0.44 5.60
CA GLU A 69 -11.57 -1.29 6.77
C GLU A 69 -10.51 -0.70 7.71
N GLU A 70 -10.55 -1.16 8.95
CA GLU A 70 -9.55 -0.77 9.94
C GLU A 70 -8.70 -1.98 10.31
N VAL A 71 -7.41 -1.76 10.52
CA VAL A 71 -6.49 -2.82 10.91
C VAL A 71 -6.76 -3.24 12.35
N ASP A 72 -6.74 -4.56 12.59
CA ASP A 72 -6.78 -5.10 13.94
C ASP A 72 -5.33 -5.18 14.44
N LEU A 73 -4.97 -4.27 15.34
CA LEU A 73 -3.57 -4.16 15.81
C LEU A 73 -3.06 -5.42 16.49
N LYS A 74 -3.93 -6.13 17.22
CA LYS A 74 -3.53 -7.37 17.91
C LYS A 74 -3.24 -8.47 16.89
N VAL A 75 -4.10 -8.62 15.91
CA VAL A 75 -3.93 -9.64 14.87
C VAL A 75 -2.74 -9.30 13.99
N ALA A 76 -2.58 -8.03 13.64
CA ALA A 76 -1.44 -7.58 12.86
C ALA A 76 -0.11 -7.90 13.56
N ALA A 77 -0.02 -7.60 14.86
CA ALA A 77 1.17 -7.92 15.64
C ALA A 77 1.45 -9.41 15.64
N LYS A 78 0.43 -10.21 15.90
CA LYS A 78 0.56 -11.68 15.92
C LYS A 78 1.02 -12.22 14.57
N THR A 79 0.49 -11.67 13.49
CA THR A 79 0.83 -12.11 12.12
C THR A 79 2.32 -11.94 11.81
N VAL A 80 2.94 -10.89 12.33
CA VAL A 80 4.36 -10.61 12.09
C VAL A 80 5.28 -11.03 13.24
N GLY A 81 4.72 -11.68 14.27
CA GLY A 81 5.51 -12.19 15.39
C GLY A 81 5.96 -11.12 16.39
N GLU A 82 5.21 -10.03 16.50
CA GLU A 82 5.48 -8.95 17.43
C GLU A 82 4.54 -9.01 18.62
N LYS A 83 4.98 -8.47 19.75
CA LYS A 83 4.12 -8.33 20.93
C LYS A 83 3.05 -7.26 20.70
N SER A 84 3.42 -6.21 19.98
CA SER A 84 2.53 -5.11 19.63
C SER A 84 3.06 -4.39 18.39
N VAL A 85 2.17 -3.74 17.67
CA VAL A 85 2.52 -2.84 16.57
C VAL A 85 1.72 -1.57 16.74
N GLU A 86 2.27 -0.45 16.26
CA GLU A 86 1.59 0.83 16.28
C GLU A 86 1.91 1.61 15.01
N MET A 87 1.01 2.48 14.60
CA MET A 87 1.23 3.33 13.44
C MET A 87 2.44 4.24 13.70
N ILE A 88 3.28 4.41 12.70
CA ILE A 88 4.34 5.41 12.78
C ILE A 88 3.71 6.81 12.68
N HIS A 89 4.43 7.82 13.16
CA HIS A 89 3.95 9.19 13.06
C HIS A 89 3.98 9.64 11.59
N VAL A 90 2.98 10.44 11.20
CA VAL A 90 2.89 10.96 9.82
C VAL A 90 4.18 11.68 9.43
N LYS A 91 4.78 12.43 10.35
CA LYS A 91 6.03 13.16 10.10
C LYS A 91 7.22 12.25 9.75
N ASP A 92 7.16 10.98 10.13
CA ASP A 92 8.25 10.02 9.92
C ASP A 92 8.08 9.19 8.66
N ILE A 93 6.91 9.24 8.02
CA ILE A 93 6.61 8.40 6.84
C ILE A 93 7.67 8.56 5.75
N THR A 94 7.98 9.79 5.37
CA THR A 94 8.92 10.03 4.27
C THR A 94 10.34 9.58 4.61
N ALA A 95 10.78 9.81 5.84
CA ALA A 95 12.11 9.39 6.26
C ALA A 95 12.25 7.87 6.24
N ILE A 96 11.20 7.14 6.61
CA ILE A 96 11.22 5.68 6.69
C ILE A 96 10.98 5.02 5.32
N THR A 97 10.02 5.52 4.55
CA THR A 97 9.59 4.87 3.31
C THR A 97 10.12 5.51 2.02
N GLY A 98 10.42 6.79 2.04
CA GLY A 98 10.75 7.55 0.85
C GLY A 98 9.52 8.14 0.15
N TYR A 99 8.32 7.84 0.63
CA TYR A 99 7.07 8.33 0.07
C TYR A 99 6.39 9.31 1.02
N VAL A 100 5.53 10.17 0.46
CA VAL A 100 4.72 11.08 1.28
C VAL A 100 3.41 10.40 1.69
N ARG A 101 2.76 10.90 2.72
CA ARG A 101 1.43 10.44 3.12
C ARG A 101 0.47 10.59 1.94
N GLY A 102 -0.32 9.56 1.68
CA GLY A 102 -1.24 9.53 0.53
C GLY A 102 -0.59 9.06 -0.76
N GLY A 103 0.74 9.04 -0.80
CA GLY A 103 1.49 8.48 -1.93
C GLY A 103 2.26 7.23 -1.57
N CYS A 104 2.09 6.73 -0.34
CA CYS A 104 2.82 5.56 0.14
C CYS A 104 2.29 4.27 -0.51
N THR A 105 3.21 3.43 -0.94
CA THR A 105 2.89 2.14 -1.56
C THR A 105 3.93 1.12 -1.09
N PRO A 106 3.59 -0.18 -1.04
CA PRO A 106 4.56 -1.20 -0.59
C PRO A 106 5.72 -1.41 -1.57
N LEU A 107 5.57 -0.94 -2.81
CA LEU A 107 6.58 -1.11 -3.85
C LEU A 107 7.60 0.03 -3.81
N GLY A 108 8.89 -0.31 -3.82
CA GLY A 108 9.93 0.70 -4.00
C GLY A 108 10.23 1.58 -2.79
N MET A 109 9.90 1.13 -1.59
CA MET A 109 10.31 1.83 -0.38
C MET A 109 11.83 1.83 -0.24
N LYS A 110 12.37 2.77 0.54
CA LYS A 110 13.81 2.87 0.79
C LYS A 110 14.41 1.53 1.21
N LYS A 111 13.64 0.75 1.97
CA LYS A 111 14.03 -0.57 2.43
C LYS A 111 12.82 -1.48 2.28
N GLN A 112 13.02 -2.72 1.90
CA GLN A 112 11.93 -3.68 1.81
C GLN A 112 11.61 -4.20 3.20
N PHE A 113 10.48 -3.75 3.75
CA PHE A 113 9.97 -4.22 5.04
C PHE A 113 9.04 -5.42 4.83
N PRO A 114 8.91 -6.30 5.83
CA PRO A 114 7.92 -7.36 5.77
C PRO A 114 6.53 -6.78 5.47
N THR A 115 5.85 -7.34 4.48
CA THR A 115 4.59 -6.82 3.97
C THR A 115 3.49 -7.85 4.10
N VAL A 116 2.33 -7.43 4.59
CA VAL A 116 1.14 -8.28 4.73
C VAL A 116 0.01 -7.63 3.94
N LEU A 117 -0.60 -8.40 3.04
CA LEU A 117 -1.74 -7.97 2.24
C LEU A 117 -2.99 -8.68 2.75
N HIS A 118 -4.06 -7.92 3.03
CA HIS A 118 -5.30 -8.50 3.48
C HIS A 118 -5.81 -9.53 2.46
N ASP A 119 -6.26 -10.66 2.95
CA ASP A 119 -6.59 -11.80 2.09
C ASP A 119 -7.81 -11.58 1.18
N SER A 120 -8.65 -10.56 1.42
CA SER A 120 -9.73 -10.21 0.50
C SER A 120 -9.22 -9.88 -0.91
N ALA A 121 -7.96 -9.48 -1.03
CA ALA A 121 -7.35 -9.18 -2.32
C ALA A 121 -7.36 -10.40 -3.26
N ARG A 122 -7.36 -11.61 -2.71
CA ARG A 122 -7.41 -12.84 -3.50
C ARG A 122 -8.67 -12.97 -4.35
N ASN A 123 -9.72 -12.23 -3.98
CA ASN A 123 -11.00 -12.28 -4.70
C ASN A 123 -10.99 -11.47 -5.99
N PHE A 124 -9.90 -10.77 -6.28
CA PHE A 124 -9.83 -9.86 -7.42
C PHE A 124 -8.64 -10.18 -8.32
N ASP A 125 -8.83 -9.95 -9.62
CA ASP A 125 -7.73 -10.05 -10.59
C ASP A 125 -6.78 -8.87 -10.48
N LYS A 126 -7.29 -7.74 -10.00
CA LYS A 126 -6.48 -6.54 -9.79
C LYS A 126 -6.99 -5.77 -8.58
N ILE A 127 -6.07 -5.12 -7.89
CA ILE A 127 -6.39 -4.20 -6.80
C ILE A 127 -5.82 -2.83 -7.15
N TYR A 128 -6.40 -1.80 -6.56
CA TYR A 128 -5.95 -0.41 -6.73
C TYR A 128 -5.13 0.00 -5.53
N ILE A 129 -3.92 0.49 -5.77
CA ILE A 129 -3.02 0.97 -4.70
C ILE A 129 -2.43 2.31 -5.14
N SER A 130 -1.80 3.02 -4.22
CA SER A 130 -1.08 4.23 -4.58
C SER A 130 0.02 3.91 -5.58
N GLY A 131 0.19 4.79 -6.55
CA GLY A 131 1.25 4.67 -7.55
C GLY A 131 2.60 5.22 -7.10
N GLY A 132 2.70 5.70 -5.85
CA GLY A 132 3.94 6.26 -5.32
C GLY A 132 3.97 7.78 -5.27
N ARG A 133 2.83 8.43 -5.50
CA ARG A 133 2.66 9.87 -5.34
C ARG A 133 1.18 10.21 -5.24
N ILE A 134 0.86 11.34 -4.64
CA ILE A 134 -0.52 11.82 -4.58
C ILE A 134 -0.99 12.13 -6.00
N GLY A 135 -2.21 11.76 -6.33
CA GLY A 135 -2.78 12.01 -7.66
C GLY A 135 -2.57 10.88 -8.66
N THR A 136 -1.91 9.81 -8.25
CA THR A 136 -1.65 8.66 -9.12
C THR A 136 -1.92 7.36 -8.38
N SER A 137 -2.82 6.54 -8.95
CA SER A 137 -3.05 5.16 -8.50
C SER A 137 -2.61 4.20 -9.58
N ILE A 138 -2.32 2.97 -9.20
CA ILE A 138 -2.04 1.90 -10.15
C ILE A 138 -2.87 0.68 -9.81
N THR A 139 -3.11 -0.15 -10.82
CA THR A 139 -3.73 -1.45 -10.62
C THR A 139 -2.66 -2.52 -10.76
N VAL A 140 -2.75 -3.56 -9.96
CA VAL A 140 -1.79 -4.67 -10.00
C VAL A 140 -2.47 -5.95 -9.51
N HIS A 141 -2.07 -7.08 -10.07
CA HIS A 141 -2.55 -8.37 -9.58
C HIS A 141 -1.97 -8.62 -8.19
N PRO A 142 -2.80 -8.96 -7.20
CA PRO A 142 -2.31 -9.10 -5.81
C PRO A 142 -1.21 -10.15 -5.64
N ASP A 143 -1.28 -11.28 -6.34
CA ASP A 143 -0.23 -12.30 -6.26
C ASP A 143 1.09 -11.78 -6.80
N ALA A 144 1.04 -11.00 -7.89
CA ALA A 144 2.23 -10.40 -8.47
C ALA A 144 2.86 -9.38 -7.52
N LEU A 145 2.01 -8.58 -6.86
CA LEU A 145 2.47 -7.63 -5.85
C LEU A 145 3.23 -8.35 -4.73
N LEU A 146 2.64 -9.41 -4.17
CA LEU A 146 3.27 -10.15 -3.09
C LEU A 146 4.56 -10.84 -3.51
N SER A 147 4.62 -11.29 -4.75
CA SER A 147 5.84 -11.88 -5.30
C SER A 147 7.00 -10.89 -5.27
N VAL A 148 6.74 -9.64 -5.67
CA VAL A 148 7.78 -8.60 -5.72
C VAL A 148 8.23 -8.20 -4.33
N VAL A 149 7.30 -7.99 -3.40
CA VAL A 149 7.63 -7.53 -2.04
C VAL A 149 7.89 -8.67 -1.07
N ARG A 150 7.76 -9.91 -1.53
CA ARG A 150 7.94 -11.11 -0.70
C ARG A 150 7.04 -11.09 0.52
N GLY A 151 5.79 -10.71 0.29
CA GLY A 151 4.80 -10.58 1.34
C GLY A 151 3.95 -11.83 1.54
N GLN A 152 2.94 -11.70 2.38
CA GLN A 152 2.00 -12.77 2.67
C GLN A 152 0.59 -12.22 2.76
N TYR A 153 -0.39 -13.10 2.55
CA TYR A 153 -1.79 -12.79 2.80
C TYR A 153 -2.13 -13.09 4.27
N ALA A 154 -3.00 -12.29 4.84
CA ALA A 154 -3.56 -12.57 6.17
C ALA A 154 -4.81 -11.74 6.40
N ASP A 155 -5.67 -12.20 7.30
CA ASP A 155 -6.84 -11.44 7.73
C ASP A 155 -6.39 -10.53 8.88
N ILE A 156 -6.24 -9.25 8.60
CA ILE A 156 -5.68 -8.26 9.53
C ILE A 156 -6.64 -7.12 9.84
N ILE A 157 -7.91 -7.25 9.47
CA ILE A 157 -8.90 -6.19 9.70
C ILE A 157 -9.78 -6.46 10.91
N MET A 158 -10.35 -5.39 11.45
CA MET A 158 -11.35 -5.52 12.54
C MET A 158 -12.62 -6.19 12.03
N HIS A 159 -13.15 -7.07 12.84
CA HIS A 159 -14.40 -7.77 12.55
C HIS A 159 -15.47 -7.47 13.58
#